data_a0c7404b55ec8f55c7a857182db954e2
#
_entry.id   a0c7404b55ec8f55c7a857182db954e2
#
_cell.length_a   1.000
_cell.length_b   1.000
_cell.length_c   1.000
_cell.angle_alpha   90.00
_cell.angle_beta   90.00
_cell.angle_gamma   90.00
#
_symmetry.space_group_name_H-M   'P 1'
#
loop_
_entity.id
_entity.type
_entity.pdbx_description
1 polymer ?
#
loop_
_entity_poly.entity_id
_entity_poly.type
_entity_poly.pdbx_seq_one_letter_code
_entity_poly.pdbx_strand_id
1 'polypeptide(L)'
;MATPFHIAMLAFPRMTQLDLTGPFEVFARIPGAKIEIVAKSRRKPVEDVAGLSIMATTTFDEVAGCHLLFVPGGPGQLELMEDGPTLDFLRRMAVQARYVTSVCTGSLLLGAAGLLQGYRATCHWLSLPQLAHLGAIPVEERVVVDRNRITGAGVSSGLDLALAIAAEVAGEEEARRIALAIEYHPAPAFPPRDREDPRLVDEVRASTQAFQDKRDAAARRAGARI
;
A
#
# COMPACT_ATOMS: atom_id res chain seq x y z
N MET A 1 -30.36 7.59 0.61
CA MET A 1 -29.25 6.81 0.04
C MET A 1 -27.98 7.24 0.79
N ALA A 2 -27.17 6.31 1.26
CA ALA A 2 -25.88 6.66 1.90
C ALA A 2 -24.97 7.38 0.90
N THR A 3 -24.21 8.36 1.37
CA THR A 3 -23.22 9.05 0.53
C THR A 3 -22.18 8.04 0.06
N PRO A 4 -21.84 7.98 -1.24
CA PRO A 4 -20.84 7.05 -1.75
C PRO A 4 -19.49 7.22 -1.05
N PHE A 5 -18.84 6.11 -0.68
CA PHE A 5 -17.50 6.10 -0.12
C PHE A 5 -16.48 5.88 -1.23
N HIS A 6 -15.81 6.95 -1.65
CA HIS A 6 -14.86 6.92 -2.77
C HIS A 6 -13.47 6.43 -2.32
N ILE A 7 -12.95 5.45 -3.04
CA ILE A 7 -11.63 4.84 -2.80
C ILE A 7 -10.79 5.04 -4.05
N ALA A 8 -9.67 5.75 -3.92
CA ALA A 8 -8.68 5.90 -4.99
C ALA A 8 -7.52 4.93 -4.73
N MET A 9 -7.33 3.96 -5.61
CA MET A 9 -6.25 2.97 -5.53
C MET A 9 -5.23 3.27 -6.62
N LEU A 10 -3.99 3.61 -6.21
CA LEU A 10 -2.91 3.89 -7.15
C LEU A 10 -2.48 2.62 -7.89
N ALA A 11 -2.34 2.71 -9.21
CA ALA A 11 -1.72 1.67 -10.03
C ALA A 11 -0.51 2.24 -10.78
N PHE A 12 0.59 1.49 -10.82
CA PHE A 12 1.83 1.91 -11.48
C PHE A 12 2.60 0.70 -12.04
N PRO A 13 3.41 0.90 -13.09
CA PRO A 13 4.18 -0.18 -13.69
C PRO A 13 5.10 -0.86 -12.68
N ARG A 14 5.23 -2.19 -12.80
CA ARG A 14 6.04 -3.03 -11.91
C ARG A 14 5.60 -2.98 -10.44
N MET A 15 4.33 -2.68 -10.16
CA MET A 15 3.75 -2.91 -8.84
C MET A 15 3.65 -4.42 -8.58
N THR A 16 3.44 -4.80 -7.33
CA THR A 16 3.02 -6.16 -6.97
C THR A 16 1.50 -6.24 -7.06
N GLN A 17 0.96 -6.99 -8.02
CA GLN A 17 -0.49 -6.96 -8.29
C GLN A 17 -1.35 -7.36 -7.08
N LEU A 18 -0.89 -8.30 -6.25
CA LEU A 18 -1.65 -8.74 -5.09
C LEU A 18 -1.79 -7.63 -4.02
N ASP A 19 -0.82 -6.70 -3.97
CA ASP A 19 -0.91 -5.51 -3.13
C ASP A 19 -2.11 -4.62 -3.51
N LEU A 20 -2.54 -4.66 -4.77
CA LEU A 20 -3.71 -3.95 -5.28
C LEU A 20 -4.97 -4.83 -5.23
N THR A 21 -4.90 -6.03 -5.81
CA THR A 21 -6.07 -6.90 -6.03
C THR A 21 -6.61 -7.52 -4.75
N GLY A 22 -5.75 -7.85 -3.79
CA GLY A 22 -6.18 -8.36 -2.49
C GLY A 22 -7.06 -7.36 -1.72
N PRO A 23 -6.57 -6.13 -1.46
CA PRO A 23 -7.40 -5.08 -0.87
C PRO A 23 -8.63 -4.71 -1.71
N PHE A 24 -8.52 -4.69 -3.03
CA PHE A 24 -9.65 -4.43 -3.93
C PHE A 24 -10.80 -5.42 -3.68
N GLU A 25 -10.50 -6.70 -3.50
CA GLU A 25 -11.48 -7.75 -3.24
C GLU A 25 -12.32 -7.50 -1.98
N VAL A 26 -11.69 -6.96 -0.95
CA VAL A 26 -12.36 -6.57 0.30
C VAL A 26 -13.13 -5.26 0.12
N PHE A 27 -12.48 -4.23 -0.44
CA PHE A 27 -13.07 -2.91 -0.59
C PHE A 27 -14.31 -2.90 -1.48
N ALA A 28 -14.33 -3.76 -2.52
CA ALA A 28 -15.48 -3.91 -3.42
C ALA A 28 -16.75 -4.40 -2.71
N ARG A 29 -16.63 -4.96 -1.50
CA ARG A 29 -17.74 -5.44 -0.68
C ARG A 29 -18.19 -4.45 0.40
N ILE A 30 -17.47 -3.35 0.59
CA ILE A 30 -17.89 -2.30 1.52
C ILE A 30 -19.16 -1.63 0.98
N PRO A 31 -20.25 -1.58 1.74
CA PRO A 31 -21.50 -0.97 1.28
C PRO A 31 -21.31 0.48 0.83
N GLY A 32 -21.72 0.79 -0.38
CA GLY A 32 -21.61 2.12 -0.97
C GLY A 32 -20.21 2.52 -1.44
N ALA A 33 -19.23 1.61 -1.40
CA ALA A 33 -17.89 1.88 -1.93
C ALA A 33 -17.92 2.08 -3.45
N LYS A 34 -17.18 3.09 -3.91
CA LYS A 34 -16.86 3.34 -5.31
C LYS A 34 -15.35 3.36 -5.45
N ILE A 35 -14.81 2.40 -6.18
CA ILE A 35 -13.37 2.23 -6.35
C ILE A 35 -12.95 2.74 -7.71
N GLU A 36 -11.91 3.57 -7.71
CA GLU A 36 -11.21 4.01 -8.90
C GLU A 36 -9.77 3.51 -8.84
N ILE A 37 -9.37 2.75 -9.88
CA ILE A 37 -7.97 2.40 -10.11
C ILE A 37 -7.34 3.56 -10.87
N VAL A 38 -6.44 4.27 -10.21
CA VAL A 38 -5.89 5.54 -10.69
C VAL A 38 -4.45 5.36 -11.17
N ALA A 39 -4.15 5.76 -12.41
CA ALA A 39 -2.80 5.73 -12.97
C ALA A 39 -2.46 7.05 -13.69
N LYS A 40 -1.20 7.25 -14.07
CA LYS A 40 -0.80 8.41 -14.90
C LYS A 40 -1.53 8.46 -16.24
N SER A 41 -1.89 7.30 -16.78
CA SER A 41 -2.58 7.17 -18.07
C SER A 41 -3.46 5.92 -18.04
N ARG A 42 -4.60 5.96 -18.72
CA ARG A 42 -5.47 4.81 -18.96
C ARG A 42 -5.46 4.31 -20.41
N ARG A 43 -4.55 4.84 -21.23
CA ARG A 43 -4.43 4.44 -22.65
C ARG A 43 -3.85 3.04 -22.83
N LYS A 44 -3.06 2.59 -21.87
CA LYS A 44 -2.44 1.26 -21.85
C LYS A 44 -2.65 0.64 -20.48
N PRO A 45 -2.71 -0.69 -20.39
CA PRO A 45 -2.73 -1.37 -19.10
C PRO A 45 -1.46 -1.07 -18.32
N VAL A 46 -1.57 -1.13 -17.01
CA VAL A 46 -0.44 -1.15 -16.09
C VAL A 46 0.01 -2.59 -15.94
N GLU A 47 1.24 -2.89 -16.30
CA GLU A 47 1.83 -4.22 -16.12
C GLU A 47 2.49 -4.32 -14.75
N ASP A 48 2.19 -5.39 -14.02
CA ASP A 48 2.82 -5.70 -12.74
C ASP A 48 4.26 -6.25 -12.95
N VAL A 49 4.91 -6.63 -11.86
CA VAL A 49 6.28 -7.18 -11.89
C VAL A 49 6.38 -8.53 -12.62
N ALA A 50 5.28 -9.27 -12.73
CA ALA A 50 5.22 -10.59 -13.35
C ALA A 50 4.53 -10.62 -14.73
N GLY A 51 4.06 -9.45 -15.23
CA GLY A 51 3.42 -9.31 -16.53
C GLY A 51 1.89 -9.35 -16.52
N LEU A 52 1.25 -9.40 -15.35
CA LEU A 52 -0.20 -9.25 -15.27
C LEU A 52 -0.60 -7.81 -15.59
N SER A 53 -1.53 -7.66 -16.53
CA SER A 53 -2.00 -6.35 -16.99
C SER A 53 -3.31 -5.94 -16.31
N ILE A 54 -3.35 -4.73 -15.76
CA ILE A 54 -4.52 -4.14 -15.11
C ILE A 54 -4.85 -2.80 -15.77
N MET A 55 -6.11 -2.61 -16.17
CA MET A 55 -6.56 -1.33 -16.70
C MET A 55 -6.91 -0.36 -15.57
N ALA A 56 -6.37 0.85 -15.65
CA ALA A 56 -6.82 1.95 -14.81
C ALA A 56 -8.22 2.43 -15.26
N THR A 57 -9.04 2.81 -14.30
CA THR A 57 -10.39 3.34 -14.56
C THR A 57 -10.40 4.86 -14.73
N THR A 58 -9.39 5.54 -14.16
CA THR A 58 -9.24 7.00 -14.20
C THR A 58 -7.75 7.39 -14.17
N THR A 59 -7.47 8.68 -14.36
CA THR A 59 -6.11 9.23 -14.31
C THR A 59 -5.91 10.19 -13.13
N PHE A 60 -4.65 10.58 -12.87
CA PHE A 60 -4.33 11.57 -11.83
C PHE A 60 -5.10 12.88 -11.98
N ASP A 61 -5.35 13.31 -13.23
CA ASP A 61 -6.02 14.59 -13.51
C ASP A 61 -7.54 14.48 -13.48
N GLU A 62 -8.09 13.29 -13.77
CA GLU A 62 -9.53 13.06 -13.85
C GLU A 62 -10.17 12.78 -12.48
N VAL A 63 -9.43 12.17 -11.54
CA VAL A 63 -9.96 11.86 -10.21
C VAL A 63 -10.15 13.15 -9.39
N ALA A 64 -11.39 13.38 -8.97
CA ALA A 64 -11.76 14.61 -8.26
C ALA A 64 -11.30 14.61 -6.78
N GLY A 65 -11.30 13.44 -6.13
CA GLY A 65 -10.92 13.26 -4.73
C GLY A 65 -11.36 11.90 -4.21
N CYS A 66 -10.97 11.56 -2.97
CA CYS A 66 -11.33 10.30 -2.36
C CYS A 66 -11.52 10.43 -0.85
N HIS A 67 -12.29 9.51 -0.27
CA HIS A 67 -12.38 9.32 1.19
C HIS A 67 -11.27 8.41 1.70
N LEU A 68 -10.77 7.50 0.87
CA LEU A 68 -9.66 6.61 1.15
C LEU A 68 -8.67 6.62 -0.02
N LEU A 69 -7.43 6.98 0.27
CA LEU A 69 -6.29 6.82 -0.63
C LEU A 69 -5.58 5.51 -0.32
N PHE A 70 -5.40 4.64 -1.32
CA PHE A 70 -4.71 3.38 -1.17
C PHE A 70 -3.49 3.28 -2.10
N VAL A 71 -2.33 2.91 -1.55
CA VAL A 71 -1.05 2.84 -2.26
C VAL A 71 -0.44 1.45 -2.13
N PRO A 72 -0.41 0.65 -3.22
CA PRO A 72 0.26 -0.65 -3.23
C PRO A 72 1.77 -0.48 -3.30
N GLY A 73 2.50 -1.57 -3.07
CA GLY A 73 3.95 -1.63 -3.26
C GLY A 73 4.36 -2.34 -4.54
N GLY A 74 5.63 -2.70 -4.59
CA GLY A 74 6.27 -3.38 -5.71
C GLY A 74 7.56 -2.69 -6.15
N PRO A 75 8.38 -3.34 -6.98
CA PRO A 75 9.68 -2.79 -7.40
C PRO A 75 9.61 -1.42 -8.10
N GLY A 76 8.55 -1.15 -8.86
CA GLY A 76 8.36 0.14 -9.55
C GLY A 76 8.24 1.35 -8.62
N GLN A 77 7.94 1.14 -7.35
CA GLN A 77 7.93 2.16 -6.31
C GLN A 77 9.28 2.91 -6.20
N LEU A 78 10.40 2.25 -6.52
CA LEU A 78 11.73 2.85 -6.43
C LEU A 78 11.84 4.16 -7.24
N GLU A 79 11.38 4.12 -8.48
CA GLU A 79 11.40 5.27 -9.39
C GLU A 79 10.40 6.35 -8.97
N LEU A 80 9.27 5.93 -8.41
CA LEU A 80 8.18 6.84 -8.03
C LEU A 80 8.48 7.66 -6.77
N MET A 81 9.42 7.27 -5.93
CA MET A 81 9.82 8.10 -4.77
C MET A 81 10.44 9.44 -5.17
N GLU A 82 10.86 9.61 -6.43
CA GLU A 82 11.43 10.85 -6.98
C GLU A 82 10.58 11.40 -8.14
N ASP A 83 9.42 10.80 -8.41
CA ASP A 83 8.53 11.21 -9.49
C ASP A 83 7.54 12.29 -9.01
N GLY A 84 7.83 13.54 -9.34
CA GLY A 84 7.03 14.70 -8.95
C GLY A 84 5.52 14.51 -9.18
N PRO A 85 5.07 14.17 -10.41
CA PRO A 85 3.65 13.98 -10.68
C PRO A 85 2.95 12.96 -9.78
N THR A 86 3.60 11.83 -9.45
CA THR A 86 3.04 10.84 -8.54
C THR A 86 2.98 11.37 -7.11
N LEU A 87 4.03 12.01 -6.62
CA LEU A 87 4.06 12.55 -5.26
C LEU A 87 3.04 13.67 -5.07
N ASP A 88 2.87 14.53 -6.07
CA ASP A 88 1.88 15.62 -6.05
C ASP A 88 0.44 15.07 -6.09
N PHE A 89 0.19 14.02 -6.88
CA PHE A 89 -1.07 13.29 -6.85
C PHE A 89 -1.39 12.76 -5.45
N LEU A 90 -0.42 12.08 -4.80
CA LEU A 90 -0.60 11.54 -3.46
C LEU A 90 -0.90 12.64 -2.43
N ARG A 91 -0.16 13.75 -2.46
CA ARG A 91 -0.38 14.91 -1.58
C ARG A 91 -1.78 15.48 -1.79
N ARG A 92 -2.18 15.72 -3.03
CA ARG A 92 -3.50 16.27 -3.38
C ARG A 92 -4.64 15.37 -2.89
N MET A 93 -4.55 14.06 -3.10
CA MET A 93 -5.57 13.12 -2.61
C MET A 93 -5.62 13.07 -1.08
N ALA A 94 -4.46 13.07 -0.43
CA ALA A 94 -4.36 12.99 1.03
C ALA A 94 -5.01 14.17 1.77
N VAL A 95 -5.10 15.36 1.15
CA VAL A 95 -5.76 16.55 1.75
C VAL A 95 -7.24 16.28 2.02
N GLN A 96 -7.91 15.55 1.14
CA GLN A 96 -9.34 15.27 1.22
C GLN A 96 -9.65 13.90 1.81
N ALA A 97 -8.68 12.99 1.81
CA ALA A 97 -8.87 11.63 2.27
C ALA A 97 -9.06 11.57 3.80
N ARG A 98 -10.14 10.90 4.22
CA ARG A 98 -10.33 10.55 5.63
C ARG A 98 -9.27 9.54 6.08
N TYR A 99 -8.87 8.62 5.19
CA TYR A 99 -7.83 7.62 5.44
C TYR A 99 -6.78 7.63 4.33
N VAL A 100 -5.51 7.60 4.72
CA VAL A 100 -4.37 7.45 3.81
C VAL A 100 -3.69 6.13 4.15
N THR A 101 -3.69 5.22 3.20
CA THR A 101 -3.37 3.82 3.46
C THR A 101 -2.39 3.26 2.44
N SER A 102 -1.61 2.28 2.86
CA SER A 102 -0.65 1.61 1.98
C SER A 102 -0.37 0.18 2.44
N VAL A 103 0.12 -0.63 1.52
CA VAL A 103 0.66 -1.96 1.83
C VAL A 103 2.05 -2.11 1.24
N CYS A 104 2.86 -2.99 1.84
CA CYS A 104 4.18 -3.33 1.34
C CYS A 104 5.06 -2.07 1.19
N THR A 105 5.77 -1.92 0.10
CA THR A 105 6.62 -0.74 -0.17
C THR A 105 5.84 0.51 -0.59
N GLY A 106 4.51 0.44 -0.69
CA GLY A 106 3.66 1.61 -0.85
C GLY A 106 3.82 2.64 0.27
N SER A 107 4.16 2.18 1.49
CA SER A 107 4.47 3.07 2.61
C SER A 107 5.67 3.98 2.33
N LEU A 108 6.64 3.54 1.53
CA LEU A 108 7.77 4.40 1.12
C LEU A 108 7.32 5.51 0.18
N LEU A 109 6.31 5.28 -0.68
CA LEU A 109 5.74 6.33 -1.52
C LEU A 109 5.00 7.38 -0.68
N LEU A 110 4.19 6.93 0.29
CA LEU A 110 3.55 7.85 1.23
C LEU A 110 4.59 8.64 2.02
N GLY A 111 5.67 7.98 2.45
CA GLY A 111 6.80 8.64 3.12
C GLY A 111 7.45 9.69 2.23
N ALA A 112 7.81 9.35 0.99
CA ALA A 112 8.43 10.27 0.01
C ALA A 112 7.52 11.46 -0.34
N ALA A 113 6.20 11.28 -0.25
CA ALA A 113 5.22 12.36 -0.37
C ALA A 113 5.11 13.23 0.90
N GLY A 114 5.83 12.91 1.99
CA GLY A 114 5.77 13.62 3.29
C GLY A 114 4.53 13.25 4.13
N LEU A 115 3.78 12.23 3.74
CA LEU A 115 2.49 11.89 4.35
C LEU A 115 2.59 10.99 5.59
N LEU A 116 3.80 10.52 5.94
CA LEU A 116 4.06 9.69 7.11
C LEU A 116 4.95 10.35 8.16
N GLN A 117 5.26 11.63 8.05
CA GLN A 117 6.11 12.32 9.03
C GLN A 117 5.50 12.27 10.44
N GLY A 118 6.23 11.71 11.39
CA GLY A 118 5.80 11.56 12.79
C GLY A 118 4.65 10.54 12.98
N TYR A 119 4.35 9.71 11.97
CA TYR A 119 3.41 8.61 12.10
C TYR A 119 4.14 7.28 12.32
N ARG A 120 3.57 6.43 13.15
CA ARG A 120 3.93 5.00 13.21
C ARG A 120 3.47 4.34 11.92
N ALA A 121 4.35 3.57 11.28
CA ALA A 121 4.04 2.90 10.02
C ALA A 121 4.81 1.60 9.87
N THR A 122 4.21 0.65 9.15
CA THR A 122 4.87 -0.57 8.72
C THR A 122 5.08 -0.58 7.20
N CYS A 123 5.93 -1.49 6.76
CA CYS A 123 6.31 -1.69 5.37
C CYS A 123 6.70 -3.16 5.16
N HIS A 124 7.01 -3.55 3.93
CA HIS A 124 7.67 -4.83 3.67
C HIS A 124 8.93 -4.95 4.53
N TRP A 125 9.12 -6.09 5.22
CA TRP A 125 10.16 -6.28 6.24
C TRP A 125 11.58 -5.94 5.78
N LEU A 126 11.94 -6.23 4.52
CA LEU A 126 13.24 -5.86 3.92
C LEU A 126 13.43 -4.34 3.76
N SER A 127 12.36 -3.59 3.79
CA SER A 127 12.36 -2.14 3.53
C SER A 127 11.87 -1.33 4.73
N LEU A 128 11.54 -1.99 5.83
CA LEU A 128 11.00 -1.33 7.03
C LEU A 128 11.93 -0.23 7.59
N PRO A 129 13.26 -0.46 7.70
CA PRO A 129 14.17 0.57 8.22
C PRO A 129 14.20 1.84 7.38
N GLN A 130 13.93 1.76 6.09
CA GLN A 130 13.96 2.88 5.16
C GLN A 130 12.86 3.94 5.45
N LEU A 131 11.79 3.56 6.16
CA LEU A 131 10.76 4.50 6.61
C LEU A 131 11.31 5.60 7.51
N ALA A 132 12.35 5.34 8.30
CA ALA A 132 12.97 6.33 9.16
C ALA A 132 13.61 7.47 8.35
N HIS A 133 14.17 7.21 7.15
CA HIS A 133 14.70 8.26 6.28
C HIS A 133 13.63 9.21 5.76
N LEU A 134 12.36 8.77 5.76
CA LEU A 134 11.19 9.49 5.28
C LEU A 134 10.37 10.10 6.43
N GLY A 135 10.96 10.18 7.64
CA GLY A 135 10.35 10.80 8.81
C GLY A 135 9.25 9.99 9.51
N ALA A 136 8.99 8.76 9.09
CA ALA A 136 8.08 7.87 9.78
C ALA A 136 8.76 7.17 10.96
N ILE A 137 7.96 6.63 11.89
CA ILE A 137 8.39 5.77 12.99
C ILE A 137 8.15 4.32 12.58
N PRO A 138 9.18 3.56 12.20
CA PRO A 138 9.01 2.18 11.73
C PRO A 138 8.50 1.27 12.84
N VAL A 139 7.48 0.45 12.54
CA VAL A 139 6.91 -0.52 13.47
C VAL A 139 6.80 -1.87 12.78
N GLU A 140 7.34 -2.90 13.40
CA GLU A 140 7.31 -4.27 12.89
C GLU A 140 6.02 -4.99 13.32
N GLU A 141 4.91 -4.59 12.71
CA GLU A 141 3.58 -5.19 12.88
C GLU A 141 2.97 -5.49 11.52
N ARG A 142 2.03 -6.44 11.47
CA ARG A 142 1.38 -6.84 10.23
C ARG A 142 0.48 -5.74 9.67
N VAL A 143 -0.23 -5.03 10.55
CA VAL A 143 -1.04 -3.82 10.25
C VAL A 143 -0.80 -2.82 11.35
N VAL A 144 -0.50 -1.59 10.98
CA VAL A 144 -0.34 -0.46 11.90
C VAL A 144 -1.40 0.58 11.61
N VAL A 145 -2.18 0.91 12.64
CA VAL A 145 -3.13 2.03 12.63
C VAL A 145 -2.57 3.15 13.50
N ASP A 146 -2.34 4.30 12.92
CA ASP A 146 -1.96 5.51 13.65
C ASP A 146 -2.78 6.68 13.13
N ARG A 147 -3.76 7.10 13.94
CA ARG A 147 -4.72 8.15 13.55
C ARG A 147 -5.40 7.77 12.22
N ASN A 148 -5.24 8.55 11.19
CA ASN A 148 -5.80 8.28 9.86
C ASN A 148 -4.79 7.67 8.87
N ARG A 149 -3.66 7.17 9.36
CA ARG A 149 -2.71 6.38 8.57
C ARG A 149 -2.86 4.92 8.91
N ILE A 150 -3.12 4.09 7.91
CA ILE A 150 -3.25 2.64 8.09
C ILE A 150 -2.32 1.97 7.09
N THR A 151 -1.31 1.27 7.60
CA THR A 151 -0.27 0.67 6.78
C THR A 151 -0.16 -0.83 7.02
N GLY A 152 0.03 -1.59 5.97
CA GLY A 152 0.23 -3.05 6.00
C GLY A 152 1.67 -3.44 5.66
N ALA A 153 2.13 -4.54 6.24
CA ALA A 153 3.47 -5.08 6.03
C ALA A 153 3.68 -5.63 4.59
N GLY A 154 4.17 -6.84 4.44
CA GLY A 154 4.41 -7.44 3.12
C GLY A 154 3.14 -7.88 2.40
N VAL A 155 3.29 -8.28 1.17
CA VAL A 155 2.27 -8.57 0.15
C VAL A 155 0.99 -9.24 0.70
N SER A 156 1.15 -10.33 1.44
CA SER A 156 0.00 -11.09 1.96
C SER A 156 -0.79 -10.37 3.06
N SER A 157 -0.23 -9.30 3.67
CA SER A 157 -0.92 -8.51 4.68
C SER A 157 -2.00 -7.58 4.10
N GLY A 158 -2.09 -7.48 2.78
CA GLY A 158 -3.07 -6.63 2.11
C GLY A 158 -4.52 -6.97 2.45
N LEU A 159 -4.83 -8.27 2.61
CA LEU A 159 -6.17 -8.70 3.03
C LEU A 159 -6.48 -8.31 4.48
N ASP A 160 -5.53 -8.52 5.41
CA ASP A 160 -5.70 -8.12 6.82
C ASP A 160 -5.86 -6.61 6.95
N LEU A 161 -5.03 -5.85 6.24
CA LEU A 161 -5.12 -4.40 6.17
C LEU A 161 -6.49 -3.95 5.66
N ALA A 162 -6.98 -4.55 4.58
CA ALA A 162 -8.25 -4.17 3.99
C ALA A 162 -9.43 -4.50 4.89
N LEU A 163 -9.40 -5.63 5.62
CA LEU A 163 -10.41 -5.97 6.62
C LEU A 163 -10.38 -5.02 7.82
N ALA A 164 -9.18 -4.61 8.28
CA ALA A 164 -9.04 -3.59 9.32
C ALA A 164 -9.63 -2.24 8.85
N ILE A 165 -9.36 -1.84 7.61
CA ILE A 165 -9.95 -0.63 7.01
C ILE A 165 -11.48 -0.76 6.88
N ALA A 166 -11.98 -1.93 6.47
CA ALA A 166 -13.43 -2.16 6.38
C ALA A 166 -14.11 -2.01 7.75
N ALA A 167 -13.45 -2.47 8.83
CA ALA A 167 -13.94 -2.28 10.19
C ALA A 167 -14.00 -0.80 10.60
N GLU A 168 -12.99 -0.01 10.23
CA GLU A 168 -12.95 1.43 10.48
C GLU A 168 -14.01 2.22 9.67
N VAL A 169 -14.31 1.78 8.45
CA VAL A 169 -15.20 2.49 7.52
C VAL A 169 -16.66 2.09 7.68
N ALA A 170 -16.92 0.79 7.80
CA ALA A 170 -18.28 0.21 7.79
C ALA A 170 -18.68 -0.46 9.10
N GLY A 171 -17.76 -0.54 10.05
CA GLY A 171 -17.96 -1.19 11.33
C GLY A 171 -17.53 -2.65 11.36
N GLU A 172 -17.23 -3.15 12.55
CA GLU A 172 -16.66 -4.49 12.77
C GLU A 172 -17.57 -5.61 12.26
N GLU A 173 -18.89 -5.48 12.44
CA GLU A 173 -19.85 -6.48 11.98
C GLU A 173 -19.81 -6.66 10.45
N GLU A 174 -19.72 -5.56 9.71
CA GLU A 174 -19.64 -5.61 8.26
C GLU A 174 -18.29 -6.17 7.78
N ALA A 175 -17.19 -5.80 8.43
CA ALA A 175 -15.89 -6.40 8.16
C ALA A 175 -15.88 -7.92 8.37
N ARG A 176 -16.55 -8.41 9.42
CA ARG A 176 -16.73 -9.86 9.66
C ARG A 176 -17.58 -10.52 8.58
N ARG A 177 -18.66 -9.87 8.11
CA ARG A 177 -19.46 -10.38 6.99
C ARG A 177 -18.63 -10.50 5.71
N ILE A 178 -17.81 -9.47 5.41
CA ILE A 178 -16.90 -9.49 4.27
C ILE A 178 -15.90 -10.65 4.41
N ALA A 179 -15.27 -10.81 5.58
CA ALA A 179 -14.33 -11.90 5.85
C ALA A 179 -14.96 -13.28 5.63
N LEU A 180 -16.19 -13.49 6.11
CA LEU A 180 -16.93 -14.72 5.87
C LEU A 180 -17.26 -14.93 4.40
N ALA A 181 -17.67 -13.87 3.69
CA ALA A 181 -18.06 -13.94 2.28
C ALA A 181 -16.88 -14.29 1.35
N ILE A 182 -15.66 -13.88 1.70
CA ILE A 182 -14.44 -14.24 0.96
C ILE A 182 -13.75 -15.49 1.52
N GLU A 183 -14.38 -16.17 2.48
CA GLU A 183 -13.82 -17.34 3.18
C GLU A 183 -12.40 -17.05 3.74
N TYR A 184 -12.22 -15.88 4.37
CA TYR A 184 -10.94 -15.49 4.93
C TYR A 184 -10.59 -16.39 6.13
N HIS A 185 -9.87 -17.46 5.86
CA HIS A 185 -9.43 -18.45 6.84
C HIS A 185 -7.96 -18.82 6.58
N PRO A 186 -6.99 -17.94 6.94
CA PRO A 186 -5.59 -18.17 6.62
C PRO A 186 -5.03 -19.38 7.38
N ALA A 187 -4.48 -20.33 6.62
CA ALA A 187 -3.82 -21.53 7.11
C ALA A 187 -2.44 -21.65 6.45
N PRO A 188 -1.41 -20.95 6.97
CA PRO A 188 -0.09 -20.93 6.34
C PRO A 188 0.57 -22.31 6.39
N ALA A 189 1.06 -22.76 5.21
CA ALA A 189 1.77 -24.04 5.08
C ALA A 189 3.18 -24.03 5.70
N PHE A 190 3.73 -22.84 5.90
CA PHE A 190 5.08 -22.62 6.41
C PHE A 190 5.06 -21.64 7.58
N PRO A 191 6.07 -21.69 8.48
CA PRO A 191 6.13 -20.78 9.62
C PRO A 191 6.30 -19.33 9.17
N PRO A 192 5.85 -18.35 9.96
CA PRO A 192 6.17 -16.97 9.71
C PRO A 192 7.66 -16.68 9.89
N ARG A 193 8.15 -15.60 9.31
CA ARG A 193 9.57 -15.23 9.25
C ARG A 193 10.31 -15.29 10.59
N ASP A 194 9.68 -14.87 11.67
CA ASP A 194 10.26 -14.85 13.02
C ASP A 194 10.49 -16.26 13.61
N ARG A 195 9.90 -17.27 13.01
CA ARG A 195 10.06 -18.69 13.36
C ARG A 195 10.64 -19.52 12.22
N GLU A 196 11.08 -18.87 11.13
CA GLU A 196 11.69 -19.53 9.98
C GLU A 196 13.18 -19.83 10.25
N ASP A 197 13.77 -20.74 9.47
CA ASP A 197 15.20 -21.03 9.48
C ASP A 197 16.01 -19.74 9.21
N PRO A 198 16.85 -19.28 10.14
CA PRO A 198 17.65 -18.06 9.97
C PRO A 198 18.50 -18.06 8.69
N ARG A 199 18.98 -19.22 8.25
CA ARG A 199 19.73 -19.37 7.00
C ARG A 199 18.89 -18.95 5.80
N LEU A 200 17.63 -19.40 5.71
CA LEU A 200 16.72 -18.99 4.61
C LEU A 200 16.42 -17.50 4.66
N VAL A 201 16.24 -16.94 5.84
CA VAL A 201 16.03 -15.51 6.03
C VAL A 201 17.22 -14.71 5.51
N ASP A 202 18.44 -15.15 5.82
CA ASP A 202 19.68 -14.49 5.37
C ASP A 202 19.92 -14.66 3.87
N GLU A 203 19.62 -15.82 3.30
CA GLU A 203 19.67 -16.04 1.85
C GLU A 203 18.73 -15.08 1.10
N VAL A 204 17.51 -14.89 1.59
CA VAL A 204 16.54 -13.93 1.01
C VAL A 204 17.05 -12.50 1.13
N ARG A 205 17.63 -12.10 2.26
CA ARG A 205 18.24 -10.78 2.41
C ARG A 205 19.38 -10.58 1.42
N ALA A 206 20.30 -11.53 1.36
CA ALA A 206 21.47 -11.46 0.48
C ALA A 206 21.07 -11.36 -1.00
N SER A 207 20.10 -12.16 -1.44
CA SER A 207 19.63 -12.16 -2.84
C SER A 207 19.00 -10.85 -3.28
N THR A 208 18.50 -10.05 -2.33
CA THR A 208 17.84 -8.76 -2.62
C THR A 208 18.69 -7.54 -2.27
N GLN A 209 19.88 -7.73 -1.66
CA GLN A 209 20.68 -6.66 -1.05
C GLN A 209 20.94 -5.50 -2.03
N ALA A 210 21.42 -5.77 -3.24
CA ALA A 210 21.74 -4.74 -4.23
C ALA A 210 20.52 -3.88 -4.61
N PHE A 211 19.32 -4.46 -4.56
CA PHE A 211 18.08 -3.73 -4.81
C PHE A 211 17.66 -2.91 -3.59
N GLN A 212 17.85 -3.47 -2.38
CA GLN A 212 17.58 -2.74 -1.13
C GLN A 212 18.52 -1.54 -0.96
N ASP A 213 19.79 -1.65 -1.35
CA ASP A 213 20.74 -0.54 -1.31
C ASP A 213 20.28 0.62 -2.21
N LYS A 214 19.81 0.31 -3.43
CA LYS A 214 19.23 1.33 -4.33
C LYS A 214 17.99 1.99 -3.72
N ARG A 215 17.15 1.22 -3.07
CA ARG A 215 15.92 1.70 -2.42
C ARG A 215 16.24 2.58 -1.21
N ASP A 216 17.21 2.16 -0.39
CA ASP A 216 17.69 2.96 0.75
C ASP A 216 18.26 4.30 0.28
N ALA A 217 19.10 4.29 -0.74
CA ALA A 217 19.63 5.52 -1.31
C ALA A 217 18.53 6.45 -1.85
N ALA A 218 17.52 5.91 -2.52
CA ALA A 218 16.37 6.70 -2.99
C ALA A 218 15.54 7.26 -1.82
N ALA A 219 15.30 6.47 -0.78
CA ALA A 219 14.59 6.92 0.41
C ALA A 219 15.33 8.08 1.12
N ARG A 220 16.66 7.99 1.25
CA ARG A 220 17.49 9.09 1.78
C ARG A 220 17.38 10.36 0.94
N ARG A 221 17.46 10.25 -0.40
CA ARG A 221 17.31 11.41 -1.28
C ARG A 221 15.92 12.03 -1.21
N ALA A 222 14.89 11.19 -1.16
CA ALA A 222 13.51 11.66 -0.99
C ALA A 222 13.32 12.35 0.37
N GLY A 223 13.82 11.74 1.46
CA GLY A 223 13.75 12.29 2.81
C GLY A 223 14.45 13.64 2.96
N ALA A 224 15.53 13.89 2.22
CA ALA A 224 16.23 15.18 2.23
C ALA A 224 15.42 16.32 1.56
N ARG A 225 14.29 16.02 0.91
CA ARG A 225 13.43 16.99 0.21
C ARG A 225 12.13 17.31 0.93
N ILE A 226 11.84 16.60 2.01
CA ILE A 226 10.63 16.74 2.84
C ILE A 226 10.99 17.27 4.23
#